data_8cccb1f6bc1c55393db3ab1d253f1cb6
#
_entry.id   8cccb1f6bc1c55393db3ab1d253f1cb6
#
_cell.length_a   1.000
_cell.length_b   1.000
_cell.length_c   1.000
_cell.angle_alpha   90.00
_cell.angle_beta   90.00
_cell.angle_gamma   90.00
#
_symmetry.space_group_name_H-M   'P 1'
#
loop_
_entity.id
_entity.type
_entity.pdbx_description
1 polymer ?
#
loop_
_entity_poly.entity_id
_entity_poly.type
_entity_poly.pdbx_seq_one_letter_code
_entity_poly.pdbx_strand_id
1 'polypeptide(L)'
;MLFRSKRIVLYDNSFNVGSGVIWQGNPYSVVNTVPYVWKDTYVNDKGETVTDDVEGFTVSDNTTQLGNYTISLYETGLTYSPELASAKGKGAVVSIQLCSPDLDGVADGTYKYSETTAAQTFRAYCSSEYQSQKTIKPAAITEGKVSVKHDGNDYHVTLSGKTSFGGSVVANYDGPLEVCKVPQQTSLEYTDVSLAGMMDTMNIEVYYGDVLLGSSTELDDGNPEYPDLGTGLCFF
;
A
#
# COMPACT_ATOMS: atom_id res chain seq x y z
N MET A 1 -2.15 19.67 32.19
CA MET A 1 -2.81 18.43 31.76
C MET A 1 -3.10 18.60 30.28
N LEU A 2 -2.22 18.07 29.41
CA LEU A 2 -2.46 18.11 27.96
C LEU A 2 -3.61 17.11 27.68
N PHE A 3 -4.71 17.61 27.17
CA PHE A 3 -5.78 16.73 26.69
C PHE A 3 -5.25 15.95 25.47
N ARG A 4 -5.00 14.67 25.68
CA ARG A 4 -4.63 13.76 24.62
C ARG A 4 -5.82 13.64 23.65
N SER A 5 -5.66 14.14 22.44
CA SER A 5 -6.73 14.16 21.46
C SER A 5 -6.66 12.89 20.59
N LYS A 6 -7.73 12.11 20.60
CA LYS A 6 -7.92 10.94 19.71
C LYS A 6 -9.11 11.23 18.81
N ARG A 7 -8.85 11.83 17.65
CA ARG A 7 -9.92 12.32 16.77
C ARG A 7 -9.54 12.22 15.29
N ILE A 8 -10.52 11.87 14.48
CA ILE A 8 -10.50 11.98 13.03
C ILE A 8 -11.52 13.03 12.63
N VAL A 9 -11.13 13.98 11.78
CA VAL A 9 -12.03 14.97 11.15
C VAL A 9 -11.98 14.76 9.65
N LEU A 10 -13.13 14.40 9.07
CA LEU A 10 -13.32 14.18 7.64
C LEU A 10 -14.51 15.00 7.17
N TYR A 11 -14.31 15.88 6.18
CA TYR A 11 -15.40 16.69 5.60
C TYR A 11 -16.24 17.41 6.68
N ASP A 12 -15.56 18.05 7.65
CA ASP A 12 -16.17 18.74 8.79
C ASP A 12 -16.90 17.84 9.82
N ASN A 13 -16.99 16.54 9.57
CA ASN A 13 -17.47 15.58 10.56
C ASN A 13 -16.32 15.10 11.47
N SER A 14 -16.62 14.95 12.74
CA SER A 14 -15.64 14.58 13.76
C SER A 14 -15.98 13.23 14.39
N PHE A 15 -14.98 12.33 14.39
CA PHE A 15 -15.09 10.96 14.88
C PHE A 15 -14.08 10.74 16.00
N ASN A 16 -14.51 10.11 17.09
CA ASN A 16 -13.61 9.74 18.18
C ASN A 16 -12.86 8.46 17.81
N VAL A 17 -11.54 8.48 17.94
CA VAL A 17 -10.71 7.29 17.72
C VAL A 17 -10.76 6.42 18.97
N GLY A 18 -11.24 5.21 18.82
CA GLY A 18 -11.28 4.20 19.89
C GLY A 18 -10.01 3.38 19.97
N SER A 19 -9.41 3.05 18.82
CA SER A 19 -8.23 2.21 18.73
C SER A 19 -7.35 2.58 17.54
N GLY A 20 -6.11 2.15 17.60
CA GLY A 20 -5.17 2.25 16.47
C GLY A 20 -4.19 1.09 16.53
N VAL A 21 -3.59 0.79 15.39
CA VAL A 21 -2.61 -0.29 15.22
C VAL A 21 -1.58 0.11 14.18
N ILE A 22 -0.37 -0.42 14.32
CA ILE A 22 0.67 -0.34 13.30
C ILE A 22 0.79 -1.71 12.64
N TRP A 23 0.53 -1.78 11.34
CA TRP A 23 0.78 -2.97 10.54
C TRP A 23 2.17 -2.88 9.93
N GLN A 24 3.01 -3.88 10.17
CA GLN A 24 4.34 -4.00 9.56
C GLN A 24 4.25 -4.93 8.36
N GLY A 25 4.48 -4.37 7.17
CA GLY A 25 4.61 -5.11 5.93
C GLY A 25 6.07 -5.47 5.60
N ASN A 26 6.27 -6.11 4.45
CA ASN A 26 7.61 -6.36 3.94
C ASN A 26 8.32 -5.04 3.63
N PRO A 27 9.62 -4.92 3.93
CA PRO A 27 10.38 -3.73 3.59
C PRO A 27 10.35 -3.43 2.09
N TYR A 28 10.37 -2.15 1.74
CA TYR A 28 10.56 -1.72 0.36
C TYR A 28 12.02 -1.79 -0.02
N SER A 29 12.30 -2.35 -1.20
CA SER A 29 13.61 -2.26 -1.84
C SER A 29 13.58 -1.11 -2.84
N VAL A 30 14.30 -0.03 -2.55
CA VAL A 30 14.42 1.11 -3.46
C VAL A 30 15.73 0.99 -4.21
N VAL A 31 15.61 0.84 -5.53
CA VAL A 31 16.76 0.76 -6.43
C VAL A 31 17.28 2.18 -6.67
N ASN A 32 18.56 2.40 -6.38
CA ASN A 32 19.19 3.67 -6.66
C ASN A 32 19.58 3.73 -8.14
N THR A 33 19.21 4.81 -8.80
CA THR A 33 19.61 5.09 -10.19
C THR A 33 20.62 6.22 -10.20
N VAL A 34 21.66 6.07 -11.00
CA VAL A 34 22.64 7.12 -11.23
C VAL A 34 22.43 7.65 -12.65
N PRO A 35 22.07 8.93 -12.79
CA PRO A 35 21.94 9.52 -14.11
C PRO A 35 23.32 9.57 -14.77
N TYR A 36 23.36 9.32 -16.08
CA TYR A 36 24.54 9.52 -16.89
C TYR A 36 24.15 10.08 -18.25
N VAL A 37 25.08 10.76 -18.89
CA VAL A 37 24.93 11.31 -20.23
C VAL A 37 25.96 10.68 -21.12
N TRP A 38 25.54 10.19 -22.31
CA TRP A 38 26.49 9.75 -23.32
C TRP A 38 26.23 10.52 -24.62
N LYS A 39 27.22 10.50 -25.49
CA LYS A 39 27.12 11.12 -26.81
C LYS A 39 26.73 10.05 -27.82
N ASP A 40 25.60 10.27 -28.48
CA ASP A 40 25.18 9.45 -29.60
C ASP A 40 25.51 10.18 -30.91
N THR A 41 26.16 9.49 -31.83
CA THR A 41 26.58 10.08 -33.11
C THR A 41 25.96 9.30 -34.25
N TYR A 42 25.16 9.99 -35.06
CA TYR A 42 24.44 9.42 -36.18
C TYR A 42 24.49 10.34 -37.40
N VAL A 43 24.14 9.79 -38.57
CA VAL A 43 24.01 10.57 -39.79
C VAL A 43 22.54 10.88 -40.02
N ASN A 44 22.20 12.16 -40.09
CA ASN A 44 20.82 12.60 -40.33
C ASN A 44 20.38 12.41 -41.79
N ASP A 45 19.11 12.68 -42.10
CA ASP A 45 18.53 12.54 -43.44
C ASP A 45 19.18 13.45 -44.52
N LYS A 46 19.97 14.43 -44.09
CA LYS A 46 20.73 15.32 -44.98
C LYS A 46 22.16 14.84 -45.24
N GLY A 47 22.55 13.71 -44.65
CA GLY A 47 23.91 13.16 -44.74
C GLY A 47 24.91 13.83 -43.83
N GLU A 48 24.49 14.62 -42.85
CA GLU A 48 25.34 15.29 -41.88
C GLU A 48 25.54 14.43 -40.64
N THR A 49 26.76 14.40 -40.13
CA THR A 49 27.06 13.74 -38.85
C THR A 49 26.60 14.65 -37.70
N VAL A 50 25.66 14.17 -36.88
CA VAL A 50 25.12 14.86 -35.72
C VAL A 50 25.54 14.10 -34.49
N THR A 51 25.87 14.83 -33.44
CA THR A 51 26.18 14.25 -32.12
C THR A 51 25.26 14.90 -31.09
N ASP A 52 24.43 14.09 -30.45
CA ASP A 52 23.50 14.52 -29.41
C ASP A 52 23.91 13.96 -28.06
N ASP A 53 23.63 14.73 -27.00
CA ASP A 53 23.72 14.25 -25.66
C ASP A 53 22.41 13.49 -25.31
N VAL A 54 22.56 12.21 -24.97
CA VAL A 54 21.44 11.34 -24.59
C VAL A 54 21.54 11.07 -23.10
N GLU A 55 20.44 11.35 -22.39
CA GLU A 55 20.34 11.11 -20.96
C GLU A 55 19.84 9.68 -20.70
N GLY A 56 20.41 9.03 -19.71
CA GLY A 56 20.02 7.70 -19.26
C GLY A 56 20.33 7.49 -17.79
N PHE A 57 20.03 6.29 -17.32
CA PHE A 57 20.26 5.90 -15.92
C PHE A 57 20.97 4.56 -15.87
N THR A 58 21.98 4.46 -15.03
CA THR A 58 22.50 3.16 -14.60
C THR A 58 21.81 2.77 -13.30
N VAL A 59 21.40 1.50 -13.23
CA VAL A 59 20.92 0.92 -11.98
C VAL A 59 22.15 0.64 -11.09
N SER A 60 22.15 1.23 -9.89
CA SER A 60 23.16 0.88 -8.90
C SER A 60 22.83 -0.50 -8.30
N ASP A 61 23.84 -1.32 -8.09
CA ASP A 61 23.71 -2.59 -7.34
C ASP A 61 23.32 -2.37 -5.87
N ASN A 62 23.36 -1.13 -5.40
CA ASN A 62 22.97 -0.75 -4.05
C ASN A 62 21.46 -0.49 -4.00
N THR A 63 20.73 -1.33 -3.31
CA THR A 63 19.35 -1.09 -2.93
C THR A 63 19.29 -0.53 -1.51
N THR A 64 18.44 0.48 -1.31
CA THR A 64 18.11 0.97 0.03
C THR A 64 16.85 0.25 0.49
N GLN A 65 16.93 -0.36 1.67
CA GLN A 65 15.76 -0.94 2.32
C GLN A 65 15.06 0.12 3.18
N LEU A 66 13.74 0.21 3.04
CA LEU A 66 12.90 1.10 3.84
C LEU A 66 11.81 0.29 4.55
N GLY A 67 11.53 0.66 5.78
CA GLY A 67 10.44 0.07 6.54
C GLY A 67 9.08 0.42 5.93
N ASN A 68 8.20 -0.57 5.86
CA ASN A 68 6.83 -0.46 5.37
C ASN A 68 5.88 -0.60 6.55
N TYR A 69 5.29 0.51 6.97
CA TYR A 69 4.38 0.53 8.11
C TYR A 69 3.08 1.21 7.74
N THR A 70 1.97 0.65 8.22
CA THR A 70 0.66 1.27 8.06
C THR A 70 0.05 1.53 9.42
N ILE A 71 -0.10 2.80 9.78
CA ILE A 71 -0.84 3.22 10.96
C ILE A 71 -2.31 3.30 10.59
N SER A 72 -3.13 2.46 11.21
CA SER A 72 -4.58 2.49 11.03
C SER A 72 -5.25 2.97 12.29
N LEU A 73 -6.08 4.01 12.16
CA LEU A 73 -6.85 4.61 13.24
C LEU A 73 -8.34 4.34 13.00
N TYR A 74 -8.99 3.78 14.00
CA TYR A 74 -10.38 3.31 13.93
C TYR A 74 -11.27 4.11 14.86
N GLU A 75 -12.43 4.53 14.34
CA GLU A 75 -13.47 5.14 15.19
C GLU A 75 -13.91 4.18 16.30
N THR A 76 -14.38 4.75 17.40
CA THR A 76 -15.00 4.00 18.49
C THR A 76 -16.17 3.15 17.96
N GLY A 77 -16.11 1.85 18.16
CA GLY A 77 -17.08 0.89 17.60
C GLY A 77 -16.52 0.02 16.47
N LEU A 78 -15.36 0.38 15.94
CA LEU A 78 -14.58 -0.51 15.09
C LEU A 78 -13.56 -1.29 15.93
N THR A 79 -13.44 -2.58 15.66
CA THR A 79 -12.45 -3.46 16.32
C THR A 79 -11.53 -4.03 15.26
N TYR A 80 -10.23 -3.77 15.35
CA TYR A 80 -9.27 -4.39 14.44
C TYR A 80 -9.10 -5.89 14.74
N SER A 81 -8.79 -6.65 13.70
CA SER A 81 -8.50 -8.07 13.79
C SER A 81 -7.09 -8.31 13.25
N PRO A 82 -6.13 -8.71 14.08
CA PRO A 82 -4.76 -9.02 13.63
C PRO A 82 -4.72 -10.12 12.56
N GLU A 83 -5.61 -11.11 12.68
CA GLU A 83 -5.68 -12.24 11.76
C GLU A 83 -6.09 -11.83 10.34
N LEU A 84 -6.94 -10.82 10.22
CA LEU A 84 -7.47 -10.34 8.94
C LEU A 84 -6.76 -9.07 8.45
N ALA A 85 -5.81 -8.51 9.21
CA ALA A 85 -5.21 -7.20 8.97
C ALA A 85 -6.25 -6.10 8.64
N SER A 86 -7.45 -6.19 9.23
CA SER A 86 -8.58 -5.31 8.94
C SER A 86 -9.43 -5.08 10.19
N ALA A 87 -10.41 -4.18 10.10
CA ALA A 87 -11.36 -3.92 11.18
C ALA A 87 -12.71 -4.58 10.92
N LYS A 88 -13.37 -5.01 12.00
CA LYS A 88 -14.77 -5.44 12.01
C LYS A 88 -15.65 -4.29 12.51
N GLY A 89 -16.84 -4.16 11.91
CA GLY A 89 -17.84 -3.17 12.31
C GLY A 89 -18.07 -2.11 11.24
N LYS A 90 -18.57 -0.95 11.66
CA LYS A 90 -18.86 0.20 10.80
C LYS A 90 -18.39 1.48 11.49
N GLY A 91 -17.79 2.40 10.72
CA GLY A 91 -17.35 3.70 11.25
C GLY A 91 -16.30 4.37 10.38
N ALA A 92 -15.68 5.43 10.91
CA ALA A 92 -14.60 6.11 10.24
C ALA A 92 -13.26 5.40 10.44
N VAL A 93 -12.45 5.38 9.38
CA VAL A 93 -11.09 4.84 9.38
C VAL A 93 -10.15 5.76 8.62
N VAL A 94 -8.92 5.84 9.12
CA VAL A 94 -7.79 6.45 8.40
C VAL A 94 -6.64 5.45 8.43
N SER A 95 -6.11 5.12 7.27
CA SER A 95 -4.94 4.26 7.11
C SER A 95 -3.81 5.05 6.47
N ILE A 96 -2.67 5.11 7.16
CA ILE A 96 -1.50 5.92 6.81
C ILE A 96 -0.34 4.98 6.54
N GLN A 97 0.01 4.78 5.30
CA GLN A 97 1.15 3.97 4.89
C GLN A 97 2.41 4.84 4.88
N LEU A 98 3.42 4.43 5.63
CA LEU A 98 4.67 5.15 5.85
C LEU A 98 5.86 4.39 5.26
N CYS A 99 6.74 5.11 4.57
CA CYS A 99 8.07 4.62 4.22
C CYS A 99 9.07 5.10 5.28
N SER A 100 9.30 4.26 6.28
CA SER A 100 10.23 4.59 7.38
C SER A 100 11.67 4.39 6.94
N PRO A 101 12.60 5.28 7.30
CA PRO A 101 14.02 5.01 7.15
C PRO A 101 14.51 3.91 8.10
N ASP A 102 13.74 3.56 9.12
CA ASP A 102 14.03 2.50 10.07
C ASP A 102 13.26 1.22 9.70
N LEU A 103 13.96 0.08 9.75
CA LEU A 103 13.38 -1.24 9.47
C LEU A 103 12.73 -1.89 10.71
N ASP A 104 13.14 -1.45 11.89
CA ASP A 104 12.71 -2.03 13.16
C ASP A 104 11.54 -1.28 13.79
N GLY A 105 11.12 -0.15 13.19
CA GLY A 105 10.00 0.65 13.68
C GLY A 105 9.66 1.84 12.81
N VAL A 106 8.63 2.56 13.21
CA VAL A 106 8.29 3.85 12.59
C VAL A 106 9.21 4.91 13.16
N ALA A 107 10.11 5.44 12.34
CA ALA A 107 11.01 6.51 12.78
C ALA A 107 10.23 7.78 13.12
N ASP A 108 10.67 8.49 14.15
CA ASP A 108 10.19 9.83 14.46
C ASP A 108 10.45 10.80 13.31
N GLY A 109 9.51 11.69 13.06
CA GLY A 109 9.71 12.70 12.04
C GLY A 109 8.45 13.18 11.36
N THR A 110 8.68 13.91 10.27
CA THR A 110 7.61 14.39 9.40
C THR A 110 7.70 13.69 8.05
N TYR A 111 6.65 12.98 7.71
CA TYR A 111 6.46 12.29 6.45
C TYR A 111 5.67 13.18 5.51
N LYS A 112 6.12 13.29 4.26
CA LYS A 112 5.46 14.09 3.22
C LYS A 112 4.71 13.16 2.26
N TYR A 113 3.57 13.62 1.76
CA TYR A 113 2.86 12.89 0.71
C TYR A 113 3.77 12.70 -0.51
N SER A 114 3.77 11.49 -1.06
CA SER A 114 4.49 11.17 -2.29
C SER A 114 3.87 9.95 -2.97
N GLU A 115 3.79 9.98 -4.28
CA GLU A 115 3.43 8.82 -5.10
C GLU A 115 4.62 7.88 -5.31
N THR A 116 5.82 8.36 -5.05
CA THR A 116 7.04 7.54 -5.12
C THR A 116 7.45 7.06 -3.74
N THR A 117 8.00 5.85 -3.68
CA THR A 117 8.53 5.26 -2.46
C THR A 117 9.88 5.86 -2.14
N ALA A 118 9.97 6.61 -1.06
CA ALA A 118 11.20 7.22 -0.55
C ALA A 118 11.14 7.33 0.98
N ALA A 119 12.29 7.49 1.63
CA ALA A 119 12.36 7.68 3.07
C ALA A 119 11.53 8.90 3.51
N GLN A 120 10.81 8.78 4.62
CA GLN A 120 9.94 9.82 5.17
C GLN A 120 8.86 10.31 4.20
N THR A 121 8.33 9.41 3.39
CA THR A 121 7.13 9.66 2.58
C THR A 121 5.93 8.86 3.09
N PHE A 122 4.73 9.32 2.74
CA PHE A 122 3.52 8.61 3.08
C PHE A 122 2.50 8.62 1.94
N ARG A 123 1.61 7.61 1.98
CA ARG A 123 0.31 7.57 1.30
C ARG A 123 -0.75 7.31 2.35
N ALA A 124 -1.96 7.78 2.12
CA ALA A 124 -3.03 7.49 3.07
C ALA A 124 -4.39 7.43 2.39
N TYR A 125 -5.29 6.73 3.04
CA TYR A 125 -6.67 6.56 2.65
C TYR A 125 -7.56 6.81 3.84
N CYS A 126 -8.77 7.34 3.60
CA CYS A 126 -9.75 7.54 4.64
C CYS A 126 -11.15 7.19 4.17
N SER A 127 -11.99 6.78 5.10
CA SER A 127 -13.41 6.57 4.87
C SER A 127 -14.17 6.96 6.13
N SER A 128 -15.29 7.67 5.97
CA SER A 128 -16.23 7.93 7.06
C SER A 128 -17.30 6.83 7.20
N GLU A 129 -17.37 5.93 6.25
CA GLU A 129 -18.42 4.91 6.12
C GLU A 129 -17.85 3.50 5.95
N TYR A 130 -16.67 3.25 6.51
CA TYR A 130 -16.10 1.92 6.47
C TYR A 130 -17.10 0.91 7.06
N GLN A 131 -17.25 -0.20 6.39
CA GLN A 131 -18.04 -1.34 6.86
C GLN A 131 -17.34 -2.63 6.46
N SER A 132 -17.09 -3.49 7.43
CA SER A 132 -16.51 -4.82 7.17
C SER A 132 -17.38 -5.60 6.18
N GLN A 133 -16.75 -6.38 5.30
CA GLN A 133 -17.41 -7.19 4.26
C GLN A 133 -18.16 -6.38 3.17
N LYS A 134 -17.95 -5.07 3.11
CA LYS A 134 -18.42 -4.25 2.00
C LYS A 134 -17.25 -3.59 1.29
N THR A 135 -17.25 -3.67 -0.03
CA THR A 135 -16.33 -2.90 -0.85
C THR A 135 -16.75 -1.44 -0.82
N ILE A 136 -16.04 -0.65 -0.01
CA ILE A 136 -16.18 0.81 0.00
C ILE A 136 -14.93 1.37 -0.64
N LYS A 137 -15.09 2.24 -1.63
CA LYS A 137 -13.96 2.94 -2.22
C LYS A 137 -13.48 4.05 -1.26
N PRO A 138 -12.34 3.89 -0.59
CA PRO A 138 -11.84 4.92 0.31
C PRO A 138 -11.39 6.14 -0.51
N ALA A 139 -11.43 7.32 0.13
CA ALA A 139 -10.83 8.51 -0.43
C ALA A 139 -9.31 8.46 -0.25
N ALA A 140 -8.55 8.59 -1.33
CA ALA A 140 -7.11 8.77 -1.25
C ALA A 140 -6.78 10.17 -0.72
N ILE A 141 -5.71 10.29 0.06
CA ILE A 141 -5.13 11.57 0.43
C ILE A 141 -4.09 11.91 -0.63
N THR A 142 -4.19 13.09 -1.23
CA THR A 142 -3.40 13.51 -2.40
C THR A 142 -2.37 14.59 -2.08
N GLU A 143 -2.44 15.17 -0.90
CA GLU A 143 -1.45 16.12 -0.39
C GLU A 143 -1.48 16.16 1.14
N GLY A 144 -0.37 16.56 1.75
CA GLY A 144 -0.34 16.76 3.20
C GLY A 144 0.95 16.30 3.85
N LYS A 145 0.86 16.18 5.17
CA LYS A 145 1.97 15.70 6.01
C LYS A 145 1.44 14.86 7.16
N VAL A 146 2.29 13.93 7.60
CA VAL A 146 2.12 13.15 8.82
C VAL A 146 3.30 13.46 9.73
N SER A 147 3.04 13.76 10.99
CA SER A 147 4.06 13.83 12.03
C SER A 147 3.92 12.64 12.94
N VAL A 148 4.99 11.94 13.17
CA VAL A 148 5.07 10.81 14.11
C VAL A 148 6.13 11.13 15.15
N LYS A 149 5.80 10.94 16.40
CA LYS A 149 6.71 10.95 17.52
C LYS A 149 6.29 9.85 18.50
N HIS A 150 7.25 9.13 19.06
CA HIS A 150 6.95 8.11 20.07
C HIS A 150 7.76 8.32 21.35
N ASP A 151 7.19 7.85 22.45
CA ASP A 151 7.83 7.80 23.77
C ASP A 151 7.48 6.44 24.38
N GLY A 152 8.42 5.51 24.31
CA GLY A 152 8.14 4.11 24.63
C GLY A 152 7.08 3.53 23.68
N ASN A 153 5.96 3.06 24.23
CA ASN A 153 4.86 2.51 23.45
C ASN A 153 3.80 3.55 23.06
N ASP A 154 3.91 4.78 23.54
CA ASP A 154 2.97 5.85 23.24
C ASP A 154 3.39 6.57 21.95
N TYR A 155 2.49 6.65 21.01
CA TYR A 155 2.66 7.36 19.73
C TYR A 155 1.83 8.64 19.70
N HIS A 156 2.45 9.70 19.19
CA HIS A 156 1.81 10.97 18.86
C HIS A 156 1.77 11.09 17.35
N VAL A 157 0.62 10.80 16.75
CA VAL A 157 0.43 10.82 15.30
C VAL A 157 -0.48 11.97 14.94
N THR A 158 -0.03 12.81 14.01
CA THR A 158 -0.85 13.89 13.44
C THR A 158 -0.79 13.82 11.92
N LEU A 159 -1.93 13.64 11.28
CA LEU A 159 -2.12 13.76 9.84
C LEU A 159 -2.88 15.05 9.54
N SER A 160 -2.44 15.79 8.54
CA SER A 160 -3.15 16.92 7.95
C SER A 160 -2.98 16.89 6.45
N GLY A 161 -4.09 16.87 5.70
CA GLY A 161 -4.05 16.73 4.25
C GLY A 161 -5.37 17.04 3.57
N LYS A 162 -5.40 16.79 2.25
CA LYS A 162 -6.60 16.86 1.43
C LYS A 162 -6.87 15.51 0.76
N THR A 163 -8.14 15.25 0.56
CA THR A 163 -8.59 14.03 -0.14
C THR A 163 -8.71 14.27 -1.64
N SER A 164 -8.73 13.18 -2.41
CA SER A 164 -8.97 13.19 -3.85
C SER A 164 -10.31 13.83 -4.26
N PHE A 165 -11.22 14.01 -3.32
CA PHE A 165 -12.50 14.70 -3.53
C PHE A 165 -12.48 16.18 -3.09
N GLY A 166 -11.30 16.72 -2.76
CA GLY A 166 -11.10 18.12 -2.39
C GLY A 166 -11.42 18.47 -0.94
N GLY A 167 -11.88 17.51 -0.13
CA GLY A 167 -12.15 17.72 1.30
C GLY A 167 -10.89 17.66 2.16
N SER A 168 -10.88 18.35 3.29
CA SER A 168 -9.81 18.27 4.26
C SER A 168 -9.90 17.01 5.13
N VAL A 169 -8.74 16.50 5.55
CA VAL A 169 -8.62 15.45 6.55
C VAL A 169 -7.63 15.87 7.62
N VAL A 170 -8.01 15.67 8.87
CA VAL A 170 -7.12 15.80 10.03
C VAL A 170 -7.33 14.59 10.92
N ALA A 171 -6.25 13.90 11.27
CA ALA A 171 -6.31 12.84 12.27
C ALA A 171 -5.25 13.09 13.34
N ASN A 172 -5.66 12.97 14.59
CA ASN A 172 -4.79 13.05 15.75
C ASN A 172 -4.96 11.82 16.60
N TYR A 173 -3.85 11.22 16.97
CA TYR A 173 -3.83 10.09 17.88
C TYR A 173 -2.72 10.28 18.92
N ASP A 174 -3.03 10.00 20.17
CA ASP A 174 -2.11 10.11 21.28
C ASP A 174 -2.31 8.92 22.23
N GLY A 175 -1.42 7.95 22.20
CA GLY A 175 -1.47 6.77 23.04
C GLY A 175 -0.73 5.57 22.44
N PRO A 176 -0.87 4.39 23.09
CA PRO A 176 -0.17 3.20 22.65
C PRO A 176 -0.70 2.69 21.31
N LEU A 177 0.23 2.24 20.46
CA LEU A 177 -0.06 1.50 19.22
C LEU A 177 0.67 0.16 19.27
N GLU A 178 -0.08 -0.90 19.07
CA GLU A 178 0.48 -2.23 18.92
C GLU A 178 1.03 -2.42 17.52
N VAL A 179 2.23 -2.99 17.41
CA VAL A 179 2.84 -3.34 16.11
C VAL A 179 2.47 -4.77 15.78
N CYS A 180 1.71 -4.94 14.70
CA CYS A 180 1.30 -6.22 14.16
C CYS A 180 2.01 -6.47 12.84
N LYS A 181 2.47 -7.69 12.61
CA LYS A 181 2.93 -8.11 11.29
C LYS A 181 1.72 -8.41 10.42
N VAL A 182 1.72 -7.89 9.19
CA VAL A 182 0.74 -8.32 8.21
C VAL A 182 0.94 -9.83 8.00
N PRO A 183 -0.12 -10.64 8.10
CA PRO A 183 0.00 -12.06 7.85
C PRO A 183 0.69 -12.27 6.49
N GLN A 184 1.84 -12.96 6.52
CA GLN A 184 2.49 -13.38 5.29
C GLN A 184 1.55 -14.38 4.64
N GLN A 185 1.20 -14.18 3.38
CA GLN A 185 0.65 -15.27 2.60
C GLN A 185 1.72 -16.36 2.59
N THR A 186 1.53 -17.38 3.42
CA THR A 186 2.33 -18.59 3.31
C THR A 186 2.08 -19.11 1.90
N SER A 187 3.16 -19.39 1.18
CA SER A 187 3.08 -20.02 -0.14
C SER A 187 2.01 -21.10 -0.10
N LEU A 188 1.02 -20.99 -0.98
CA LEU A 188 0.08 -22.07 -1.20
C LEU A 188 0.92 -23.27 -1.68
N GLU A 189 1.16 -24.23 -0.79
CA GLU A 189 1.68 -25.51 -1.22
C GLU A 189 0.57 -26.21 -2.00
N TYR A 190 0.68 -26.14 -3.33
CA TYR A 190 -0.15 -26.96 -4.19
C TYR A 190 0.33 -28.40 -4.06
N THR A 191 -0.38 -29.18 -3.26
CA THR A 191 -0.26 -30.62 -3.35
C THR A 191 -1.04 -31.07 -4.58
N ASP A 192 -0.33 -31.43 -5.64
CA ASP A 192 -0.79 -32.12 -6.85
C ASP A 192 -2.29 -32.06 -7.13
N VAL A 193 -2.76 -30.95 -7.71
CA VAL A 193 -4.03 -30.96 -8.41
C VAL A 193 -3.76 -31.54 -9.79
N SER A 194 -4.01 -32.84 -9.97
CA SER A 194 -4.01 -33.45 -11.28
C SER A 194 -5.17 -32.87 -12.09
N LEU A 195 -4.87 -31.96 -13.02
CA LEU A 195 -5.80 -31.41 -13.98
C LEU A 195 -6.08 -32.35 -15.16
N ALA A 196 -5.68 -33.61 -15.07
CA ALA A 196 -5.91 -34.60 -16.10
C ALA A 196 -7.41 -34.93 -16.19
N GLY A 197 -8.09 -34.32 -17.14
CA GLY A 197 -9.48 -34.65 -17.52
C GLY A 197 -10.50 -33.53 -17.41
N MET A 198 -10.11 -32.31 -17.11
CA MET A 198 -11.02 -31.15 -17.19
C MET A 198 -10.96 -30.58 -18.61
N MET A 199 -11.98 -30.86 -19.38
CA MET A 199 -12.29 -30.17 -20.63
C MET A 199 -13.48 -29.25 -20.36
N ASP A 200 -13.43 -28.07 -20.93
CA ASP A 200 -14.46 -27.05 -20.95
C ASP A 200 -14.60 -26.19 -19.68
N THR A 201 -14.17 -24.96 -19.75
CA THR A 201 -14.42 -23.84 -18.83
C THR A 201 -13.99 -24.11 -17.38
N MET A 202 -12.81 -23.74 -17.03
CA MET A 202 -12.32 -23.84 -15.64
C MET A 202 -12.47 -22.50 -14.95
N ASN A 203 -13.41 -22.41 -14.01
CA ASN A 203 -13.41 -21.33 -13.02
C ASN A 203 -12.54 -21.74 -11.86
N ILE A 204 -11.39 -21.09 -11.71
CA ILE A 204 -10.57 -21.24 -10.53
C ILE A 204 -10.87 -20.09 -9.59
N GLU A 205 -11.42 -20.39 -8.44
CA GLU A 205 -11.63 -19.45 -7.37
C GLU A 205 -10.64 -19.78 -6.24
N VAL A 206 -9.82 -18.82 -5.89
CA VAL A 206 -8.84 -18.97 -4.80
C VAL A 206 -9.38 -18.26 -3.57
N TYR A 207 -9.55 -19.01 -2.49
CA TYR A 207 -10.05 -18.51 -1.22
C TYR A 207 -8.97 -18.58 -0.14
N TYR A 208 -8.98 -17.59 0.74
CA TYR A 208 -8.31 -17.66 2.03
C TYR A 208 -9.41 -17.61 3.12
N GLY A 209 -9.69 -18.75 3.72
CA GLY A 209 -10.89 -18.92 4.55
C GLY A 209 -12.15 -18.66 3.71
N ASP A 210 -13.00 -17.73 4.14
CA ASP A 210 -14.23 -17.35 3.44
C ASP A 210 -14.03 -16.15 2.49
N VAL A 211 -12.78 -15.70 2.26
CA VAL A 211 -12.46 -14.53 1.43
C VAL A 211 -11.99 -14.99 0.05
N LEU A 212 -12.72 -14.62 -1.00
CA LEU A 212 -12.29 -14.81 -2.37
C LEU A 212 -11.09 -13.88 -2.67
N LEU A 213 -9.93 -14.47 -2.95
CA LEU A 213 -8.70 -13.73 -3.29
C LEU A 213 -8.59 -13.42 -4.78
N GLY A 214 -9.19 -14.25 -5.61
CA GLY A 214 -9.19 -14.07 -7.05
C GLY A 214 -9.99 -15.14 -7.75
N SER A 215 -10.42 -14.84 -8.97
CA SER A 215 -11.05 -15.81 -9.87
C SER A 215 -10.50 -15.64 -11.27
N SER A 216 -10.27 -16.75 -11.97
CA SER A 216 -9.99 -16.75 -13.41
C SER A 216 -11.00 -17.62 -14.11
N THR A 217 -11.52 -17.13 -15.22
CA THR A 217 -12.35 -17.93 -16.13
C THR A 217 -11.53 -18.10 -17.40
N GLU A 218 -11.08 -19.31 -17.68
CA GLU A 218 -10.49 -19.64 -18.95
C GLU A 218 -11.61 -20.12 -19.89
N LEU A 219 -11.70 -19.46 -21.03
CA LEU A 219 -12.46 -19.94 -22.16
C LEU A 219 -11.49 -20.63 -23.10
N ASP A 220 -11.55 -21.94 -23.20
CA ASP A 220 -10.92 -22.66 -24.30
C ASP A 220 -11.66 -22.30 -25.58
N ASP A 221 -11.03 -21.53 -26.47
CA ASP A 221 -11.57 -21.18 -27.76
C ASP A 221 -11.47 -22.32 -28.79
N GLY A 222 -10.87 -23.46 -28.36
CA GLY A 222 -10.69 -24.62 -29.21
C GLY A 222 -9.65 -24.42 -30.31
N ASN A 223 -8.80 -23.38 -30.24
CA ASN A 223 -7.76 -23.14 -31.23
C ASN A 223 -6.46 -23.89 -30.89
N PRO A 224 -6.11 -24.97 -31.61
CA PRO A 224 -4.91 -25.75 -31.32
C PRO A 224 -3.59 -25.02 -31.64
N GLU A 225 -3.61 -23.89 -32.35
CA GLU A 225 -2.42 -23.10 -32.67
C GLU A 225 -1.94 -22.22 -31.51
N TYR A 226 -2.82 -21.89 -30.60
CA TYR A 226 -2.49 -21.13 -29.38
C TYR A 226 -3.15 -21.86 -28.20
N PRO A 227 -2.52 -22.94 -27.69
CA PRO A 227 -2.98 -23.47 -26.41
C PRO A 227 -2.86 -22.33 -25.43
N ASP A 228 -4.01 -21.93 -24.85
CA ASP A 228 -4.03 -20.91 -23.82
C ASP A 228 -3.18 -21.42 -22.66
N LEU A 229 -1.92 -21.02 -22.66
CA LEU A 229 -1.02 -21.21 -21.53
C LEU A 229 -1.55 -20.25 -20.50
N GLY A 230 -2.51 -20.73 -19.70
CA GLY A 230 -3.26 -19.98 -18.71
C GLY A 230 -2.52 -18.77 -18.23
N THR A 231 -3.09 -17.61 -18.46
CA THR A 231 -2.54 -16.35 -17.97
C THR A 231 -2.37 -16.51 -16.49
N GLY A 232 -1.14 -16.66 -16.07
CA GLY A 232 -0.80 -16.98 -14.70
C GLY A 232 -1.55 -16.07 -13.74
N LEU A 233 -2.07 -16.64 -12.68
CA LEU A 233 -2.65 -15.92 -11.55
C LEU A 233 -1.71 -14.78 -11.17
N CYS A 234 -2.05 -13.56 -11.54
CA CYS A 234 -1.36 -12.38 -11.06
C CYS A 234 -1.86 -12.10 -9.64
N PHE A 235 -1.08 -12.49 -8.67
CA PHE A 235 -1.27 -12.03 -7.30
C PHE A 235 -0.76 -10.58 -7.21
N PHE A 236 -1.64 -9.67 -6.85
CA PHE A 236 -1.30 -8.28 -6.55
C PHE A 236 -1.07 -8.10 -5.06
#